data_8500995b6d884b4e9a7108bd67c6dcc9
#
_entry.id   8500995b6d884b4e9a7108bd67c6dcc9
#
_cell.length_a   1.000
_cell.length_b   1.000
_cell.length_c   1.000
_cell.angle_alpha   90.00
_cell.angle_beta   90.00
_cell.angle_gamma   90.00
#
_symmetry.space_group_name_H-M   'P 1'
#
loop_
_entity.id
_entity.type
_entity.pdbx_description
1 polymer ?
#
loop_
_entity_poly.entity_id
_entity_poly.type
_entity_poly.pdbx_seq_one_letter_code
_entity_poly.pdbx_strand_id
1 'polypeptide(L)'
;MSRWVAAALLLFNLLLLGCGFTSGVSPATPAQPQKIKHVVIIMQENRTVDNLFNGFPGADTVQTAISYGHQLKLQAIPFEQGTDVDHSHLAWWKAWDNGLMDGFAHAVYPVPNLPYAYVPQSETVPYWTLAQRYTFGDRMFQSNSGPSFPAHQYMIAGQSADADENPSGTPWGCDAPKTETVALIGPNGTDLPGVYPCFDYLTMADLLDERGISWNYYAPSESSKDLGFIWSAYQAIRHIRYGPDWTNHVISPNTQVLTDIKNGKLAQVTWIVPQLAYSDHAGAGLTAEGPSWVADITNEIGASPFWESTVIFVSWDDWGGWYDHVLPPQVDKMGLGFRVPLIVVSPFARKGYISSQAHEFSGFLRYTEEVFDLPSLGSRDATADDFADCFDYSQPLAPYTQIPVTYSPDHFLQEKPSGPPDND
;
A
#
# COMPACT_ATOMS: atom_id res chain seq x y z
N MET A 1 76.76 23.05 44.78
CA MET A 1 76.21 24.37 45.04
C MET A 1 74.68 24.28 44.96
N SER A 2 74.11 24.47 46.11
CA SER A 2 72.69 24.33 46.42
C SER A 2 71.85 25.50 45.88
N ARG A 3 70.65 25.26 45.36
CA ARG A 3 69.56 26.23 45.44
C ARG A 3 68.21 25.52 45.51
N TRP A 4 67.58 25.72 46.65
CA TRP A 4 66.23 25.37 46.98
C TRP A 4 65.25 26.30 46.21
N VAL A 5 64.14 25.75 45.64
CA VAL A 5 62.96 26.52 45.30
C VAL A 5 61.74 25.85 45.87
N ALA A 6 61.05 26.65 46.68
CA ALA A 6 59.88 26.27 47.44
C ALA A 6 58.63 26.02 46.52
N ALA A 7 57.94 24.97 46.81
CA ALA A 7 56.63 24.69 46.21
C ALA A 7 55.54 25.39 47.00
N ALA A 8 54.76 26.28 46.36
CA ALA A 8 53.52 26.87 46.89
C ALA A 8 52.33 25.99 46.49
N LEU A 9 51.65 25.39 47.49
CA LEU A 9 50.37 24.73 47.29
C LEU A 9 49.26 25.77 47.11
N LEU A 10 48.69 25.82 45.96
CA LEU A 10 47.41 26.49 45.68
C LEU A 10 46.29 25.47 45.77
N LEU A 11 45.49 25.56 46.83
CA LEU A 11 44.21 24.86 46.96
C LEU A 11 43.18 25.48 46.00
N PHE A 12 42.84 24.73 44.95
CA PHE A 12 41.72 25.05 44.05
C PHE A 12 40.49 24.34 44.56
N ASN A 13 39.53 25.10 45.10
CA ASN A 13 38.17 24.63 45.40
C ASN A 13 37.41 24.41 44.07
N LEU A 14 37.25 23.15 43.68
CA LEU A 14 36.33 22.79 42.58
C LEU A 14 34.91 22.80 43.13
N LEU A 15 34.14 23.84 42.77
CA LEU A 15 32.70 23.84 42.83
C LEU A 15 32.18 22.87 41.78
N LEU A 16 31.71 21.69 42.22
CA LEU A 16 30.90 20.78 41.39
C LEU A 16 29.54 21.42 41.11
N LEU A 17 29.43 22.10 39.98
CA LEU A 17 28.14 22.40 39.37
C LEU A 17 27.57 21.09 38.81
N GLY A 18 26.68 20.47 39.56
CA GLY A 18 25.85 19.35 39.11
C GLY A 18 24.98 19.78 37.95
N CYS A 19 25.39 19.49 36.71
CA CYS A 19 24.47 19.45 35.58
C CYS A 19 23.46 18.32 35.80
N GLY A 20 22.30 18.66 36.34
CA GLY A 20 21.16 17.77 36.31
C GLY A 20 20.82 17.50 34.85
N PHE A 21 21.14 16.29 34.35
CA PHE A 21 20.51 15.76 33.14
C PHE A 21 19.02 15.60 33.46
N THR A 22 18.22 16.59 33.08
CA THR A 22 16.80 16.34 32.87
C THR A 22 16.73 15.35 31.72
N SER A 23 16.49 14.08 32.05
CA SER A 23 16.01 13.10 31.09
C SER A 23 14.78 13.74 30.43
N GLY A 24 14.98 14.20 29.19
CA GLY A 24 13.89 14.62 28.34
C GLY A 24 12.93 13.44 28.24
N VAL A 25 11.81 13.53 28.89
CA VAL A 25 10.66 12.67 28.62
C VAL A 25 10.35 12.93 27.16
N SER A 26 10.65 11.96 26.28
CA SER A 26 10.10 11.96 24.92
C SER A 26 8.61 12.26 25.07
N PRO A 27 8.04 13.14 24.22
CA PRO A 27 6.61 13.34 24.25
C PRO A 27 5.95 11.96 24.13
N ALA A 28 5.13 11.63 25.13
CA ALA A 28 4.39 10.37 25.12
C ALA A 28 3.69 10.29 23.77
N THR A 29 3.95 9.24 23.01
CA THR A 29 3.15 8.90 21.84
C THR A 29 1.68 9.05 22.25
N PRO A 30 0.87 9.80 21.50
CA PRO A 30 -0.52 10.00 21.89
C PRO A 30 -1.15 8.64 22.14
N ALA A 31 -1.86 8.48 23.27
CA ALA A 31 -2.50 7.24 23.67
C ALA A 31 -3.39 6.73 22.53
N GLN A 32 -2.87 5.80 21.80
CA GLN A 32 -3.32 5.26 20.52
C GLN A 32 -4.22 4.06 20.76
N PRO A 33 -4.58 3.53 19.79
CA PRO A 33 -5.82 3.17 19.12
C PRO A 33 -6.59 2.08 19.85
N GLN A 34 -6.59 2.03 21.16
CA GLN A 34 -7.51 1.16 21.93
C GLN A 34 -8.99 1.31 21.51
N LYS A 35 -9.29 2.33 20.68
CA LYS A 35 -10.59 2.53 20.05
C LYS A 35 -10.76 1.71 18.78
N ILE A 36 -9.69 1.35 18.10
CA ILE A 36 -9.72 0.53 16.89
C ILE A 36 -9.69 -0.94 17.29
N LYS A 37 -10.57 -1.70 16.68
CA LYS A 37 -10.69 -3.16 16.84
C LYS A 37 -10.67 -3.90 15.52
N HIS A 38 -10.82 -3.17 14.42
CA HIS A 38 -10.80 -3.71 13.07
C HIS A 38 -9.91 -2.85 12.18
N VAL A 39 -8.93 -3.47 11.56
CA VAL A 39 -8.06 -2.88 10.54
C VAL A 39 -8.38 -3.55 9.22
N VAL A 40 -8.85 -2.79 8.26
CA VAL A 40 -9.20 -3.28 6.92
C VAL A 40 -8.27 -2.63 5.91
N ILE A 41 -7.63 -3.42 5.07
CA ILE A 41 -6.71 -2.97 4.03
C ILE A 41 -7.30 -3.42 2.69
N ILE A 42 -7.69 -2.44 1.86
CA ILE A 42 -8.17 -2.67 0.50
C ILE A 42 -7.04 -2.23 -0.43
N MET A 43 -6.51 -3.18 -1.19
CA MET A 43 -5.48 -2.92 -2.18
C MET A 43 -6.11 -3.00 -3.56
N GLN A 44 -6.06 -1.90 -4.31
CA GLN A 44 -6.41 -1.83 -5.73
C GLN A 44 -5.12 -1.85 -6.55
N GLU A 45 -5.23 -1.81 -7.87
CA GLU A 45 -4.12 -2.03 -8.78
C GLU A 45 -3.76 -0.78 -9.60
N ASN A 46 -2.47 -0.51 -9.69
CA ASN A 46 -1.83 0.21 -10.78
C ASN A 46 -2.27 1.66 -11.05
N ARG A 47 -2.23 2.54 -10.03
CA ARG A 47 -2.52 3.97 -10.22
C ARG A 47 -1.61 4.87 -9.41
N THR A 48 -1.14 5.96 -10.03
CA THR A 48 -0.42 7.03 -9.32
C THR A 48 -1.37 8.11 -8.81
N VAL A 49 -0.84 8.98 -7.92
CA VAL A 49 -1.58 10.16 -7.44
C VAL A 49 -1.86 11.12 -8.60
N ASP A 50 -0.90 11.39 -9.46
CA ASP A 50 -1.09 12.27 -10.61
C ASP A 50 -2.03 11.69 -11.68
N ASN A 51 -2.16 10.37 -11.75
CA ASN A 51 -3.09 9.72 -12.66
C ASN A 51 -4.53 9.76 -12.14
N LEU A 52 -4.77 9.33 -10.89
CA LEU A 52 -6.14 9.09 -10.39
C LEU A 52 -6.74 10.29 -9.64
N PHE A 53 -5.90 11.13 -9.01
CA PHE A 53 -6.33 12.28 -8.22
C PHE A 53 -5.81 13.61 -8.77
N ASN A 54 -5.58 13.67 -10.08
CA ASN A 54 -5.07 14.88 -10.74
C ASN A 54 -5.97 16.08 -10.48
N GLY A 55 -5.41 17.13 -9.88
CA GLY A 55 -6.17 18.34 -9.52
C GLY A 55 -7.03 18.21 -8.27
N PHE A 56 -6.83 17.19 -7.43
CA PHE A 56 -7.51 17.10 -6.13
C PHE A 56 -7.16 18.34 -5.28
N PRO A 57 -8.19 19.05 -4.74
CA PRO A 57 -7.96 20.33 -4.07
C PRO A 57 -7.00 20.22 -2.87
N GLY A 58 -5.88 20.88 -2.94
CA GLY A 58 -4.88 20.93 -1.88
C GLY A 58 -3.83 19.81 -1.91
N ALA A 59 -4.00 18.79 -2.76
CA ALA A 59 -3.00 17.74 -2.94
C ALA A 59 -1.87 18.19 -3.88
N ASP A 60 -0.71 17.58 -3.70
CA ASP A 60 0.48 17.81 -4.54
C ASP A 60 0.34 17.06 -5.87
N THR A 61 -0.29 17.73 -6.85
CA THR A 61 -0.51 17.23 -8.21
C THR A 61 -0.15 18.25 -9.28
N VAL A 62 0.16 17.79 -10.48
CA VAL A 62 0.59 18.67 -11.59
C VAL A 62 -0.26 18.49 -12.84
N GLN A 63 -0.29 19.52 -13.70
CA GLN A 63 -0.98 19.49 -15.00
C GLN A 63 -0.01 19.30 -16.18
N THR A 64 1.28 19.32 -15.90
CA THR A 64 2.33 19.19 -16.90
C THR A 64 3.44 18.28 -16.40
N ALA A 65 4.07 17.59 -17.32
CA ALA A 65 5.20 16.72 -17.07
C ALA A 65 6.42 17.18 -17.87
N ILE A 66 7.58 16.64 -17.51
CA ILE A 66 8.79 16.71 -18.35
C ILE A 66 9.01 15.32 -18.94
N SER A 67 9.30 15.24 -20.22
CA SER A 67 9.70 14.03 -20.93
C SER A 67 10.96 14.33 -21.70
N TYR A 68 12.08 13.74 -21.29
CA TYR A 68 13.42 13.98 -21.89
C TYR A 68 13.72 15.47 -22.09
N GLY A 69 13.47 16.28 -21.06
CA GLY A 69 13.70 17.72 -21.08
C GLY A 69 12.64 18.53 -21.84
N HIS A 70 11.59 17.91 -22.38
CA HIS A 70 10.49 18.60 -23.06
C HIS A 70 9.25 18.64 -22.19
N GLN A 71 8.71 19.83 -21.99
CA GLN A 71 7.44 19.97 -21.26
C GLN A 71 6.28 19.49 -22.12
N LEU A 72 5.37 18.71 -21.53
CA LEU A 72 4.11 18.27 -22.10
C LEU A 72 2.97 18.42 -21.09
N LYS A 73 1.74 18.50 -21.60
CA LYS A 73 0.53 18.58 -20.76
C LYS A 73 -0.02 17.19 -20.56
N LEU A 74 -0.42 16.88 -19.31
CA LEU A 74 -1.13 15.63 -19.03
C LEU A 74 -2.46 15.58 -19.79
N GLN A 75 -2.80 14.41 -20.31
CA GLN A 75 -3.99 14.21 -21.13
C GLN A 75 -5.06 13.47 -20.33
N ALA A 76 -6.32 13.90 -20.47
CA ALA A 76 -7.43 13.13 -19.92
C ALA A 76 -7.65 11.85 -20.73
N ILE A 77 -7.78 10.72 -20.03
CA ILE A 77 -8.13 9.42 -20.62
C ILE A 77 -9.35 8.84 -19.90
N PRO A 78 -10.11 7.95 -20.53
CA PRO A 78 -11.14 7.17 -19.83
C PRO A 78 -10.51 6.32 -18.73
N PHE A 79 -11.27 6.07 -17.67
CA PHE A 79 -10.85 5.14 -16.61
C PHE A 79 -10.68 3.71 -17.15
N GLU A 80 -11.61 3.28 -18.00
CA GLU A 80 -11.55 2.00 -18.73
C GLU A 80 -10.51 2.06 -19.86
N GLN A 81 -9.24 2.28 -19.50
CA GLN A 81 -8.16 2.27 -20.47
C GLN A 81 -7.74 0.83 -20.79
N GLY A 82 -8.01 0.41 -22.04
CA GLY A 82 -7.76 -0.95 -22.50
C GLY A 82 -6.30 -1.26 -22.88
N THR A 83 -5.38 -0.31 -22.70
CA THR A 83 -3.95 -0.51 -22.94
C THR A 83 -3.24 -0.50 -21.61
N ASP A 84 -2.62 -1.59 -21.31
CA ASP A 84 -1.70 -1.70 -20.19
C ASP A 84 -0.40 -0.95 -20.45
N VAL A 85 0.21 -0.44 -19.41
CA VAL A 85 1.46 0.33 -19.46
C VAL A 85 2.51 -0.45 -18.70
N ASP A 86 3.63 -0.75 -19.35
CA ASP A 86 4.76 -1.47 -18.73
C ASP A 86 5.15 -0.79 -17.40
N HIS A 87 5.04 -1.52 -16.31
CA HIS A 87 5.35 -1.09 -14.95
C HIS A 87 6.32 -2.05 -14.24
N SER A 88 7.03 -2.86 -15.01
CA SER A 88 8.14 -3.69 -14.55
C SER A 88 9.21 -2.88 -13.80
N HIS A 89 10.07 -3.55 -13.06
CA HIS A 89 11.20 -2.90 -12.39
C HIS A 89 12.10 -2.16 -13.39
N LEU A 90 12.32 -2.73 -14.56
CA LEU A 90 13.08 -2.06 -15.62
C LEU A 90 12.39 -0.80 -16.13
N ALA A 91 11.07 -0.83 -16.28
CA ALA A 91 10.28 0.35 -16.66
C ALA A 91 10.35 1.44 -15.58
N TRP A 92 10.28 1.06 -14.31
CA TRP A 92 10.46 1.98 -13.19
C TRP A 92 11.83 2.69 -13.24
N TRP A 93 12.92 1.94 -13.46
CA TRP A 93 14.27 2.50 -13.58
C TRP A 93 14.38 3.50 -14.73
N LYS A 94 13.77 3.20 -15.85
CA LYS A 94 13.75 4.12 -17.01
C LYS A 94 12.93 5.38 -16.70
N ALA A 95 11.78 5.22 -16.06
CA ALA A 95 10.90 6.33 -15.70
C ALA A 95 11.55 7.26 -14.68
N TRP A 96 12.20 6.69 -13.67
CA TRP A 96 12.92 7.40 -12.62
C TRP A 96 14.13 8.21 -13.17
N ASP A 97 14.81 7.69 -14.18
CA ASP A 97 15.97 8.28 -14.90
C ASP A 97 16.96 8.98 -13.97
N ASN A 98 17.55 8.25 -13.04
CA ASN A 98 18.51 8.77 -12.05
C ASN A 98 17.96 9.96 -11.23
N GLY A 99 16.67 10.01 -10.98
CA GLY A 99 15.98 11.04 -10.22
C GLY A 99 15.51 12.25 -11.04
N LEU A 100 15.65 12.24 -12.36
CA LEU A 100 15.14 13.30 -13.23
C LEU A 100 13.61 13.19 -13.40
N MET A 101 13.01 12.02 -13.18
CA MET A 101 11.57 11.80 -13.28
C MET A 101 10.99 12.15 -14.66
N ASP A 102 11.76 11.95 -15.73
CA ASP A 102 11.39 12.39 -17.08
C ASP A 102 11.43 11.27 -18.14
N GLY A 103 11.69 10.01 -17.71
CA GLY A 103 11.80 8.87 -18.58
C GLY A 103 10.53 8.02 -18.76
N PHE A 104 9.36 8.46 -18.28
CA PHE A 104 8.12 7.67 -18.32
C PHE A 104 7.66 7.28 -19.74
N ALA A 105 8.07 8.02 -20.77
CA ALA A 105 7.80 7.63 -22.16
C ALA A 105 8.47 6.32 -22.59
N HIS A 106 9.45 5.81 -21.84
CA HIS A 106 10.06 4.50 -22.07
C HIS A 106 9.28 3.33 -21.49
N ALA A 107 8.34 3.61 -20.58
CA ALA A 107 7.49 2.59 -19.98
C ALA A 107 6.37 2.11 -20.92
N VAL A 108 6.34 2.58 -22.17
CA VAL A 108 5.23 2.27 -23.08
C VAL A 108 5.70 1.76 -24.43
N TYR A 109 5.27 0.57 -24.77
CA TYR A 109 5.20 0.09 -26.13
C TYR A 109 3.77 -0.41 -26.38
N PRO A 110 3.01 0.02 -27.40
CA PRO A 110 3.38 0.83 -28.55
C PRO A 110 2.83 2.28 -28.59
N VAL A 111 2.33 2.83 -27.47
CA VAL A 111 1.64 4.14 -27.46
C VAL A 111 2.48 5.20 -26.77
N PRO A 112 3.30 5.98 -27.50
CA PRO A 112 4.09 7.05 -26.91
C PRO A 112 3.23 8.05 -26.15
N ASN A 113 3.70 8.51 -24.98
CA ASN A 113 3.06 9.50 -24.11
C ASN A 113 1.79 9.02 -23.38
N LEU A 114 1.37 7.75 -23.51
CA LEU A 114 0.25 7.24 -22.73
C LEU A 114 0.46 7.37 -21.20
N PRO A 115 1.67 7.16 -20.63
CA PRO A 115 1.91 7.36 -19.21
C PRO A 115 1.52 8.75 -18.70
N TYR A 116 1.65 9.77 -19.52
CA TYR A 116 1.38 11.16 -19.16
C TYR A 116 -0.12 11.48 -19.23
N ALA A 117 -0.92 10.67 -18.55
CA ALA A 117 -2.36 10.76 -18.59
C ALA A 117 -2.96 10.78 -17.18
N TYR A 118 -4.17 11.32 -17.09
CA TYR A 118 -4.97 11.30 -15.88
C TYR A 118 -6.42 10.90 -16.16
N VAL A 119 -7.06 10.33 -15.14
CA VAL A 119 -8.48 9.98 -15.17
C VAL A 119 -9.30 11.17 -14.65
N PRO A 120 -10.33 11.66 -15.40
CA PRO A 120 -11.18 12.71 -14.91
C PRO A 120 -11.93 12.32 -13.62
N GLN A 121 -12.05 13.24 -12.68
CA GLN A 121 -12.81 13.06 -11.43
C GLN A 121 -14.20 12.46 -11.63
N SER A 122 -14.87 12.82 -12.75
CA SER A 122 -16.22 12.35 -13.06
C SER A 122 -16.34 10.83 -13.20
N GLU A 123 -15.25 10.14 -13.44
CA GLU A 123 -15.22 8.68 -13.61
C GLU A 123 -14.89 7.94 -12.31
N THR A 124 -14.34 8.64 -11.31
CA THR A 124 -13.90 8.08 -10.04
C THR A 124 -14.52 8.78 -8.82
N VAL A 125 -15.76 9.26 -8.98
CA VAL A 125 -16.50 10.02 -7.95
C VAL A 125 -16.48 9.38 -6.58
N PRO A 126 -16.67 8.06 -6.41
CA PRO A 126 -16.61 7.43 -5.08
C PRO A 126 -15.27 7.63 -4.38
N TYR A 127 -14.14 7.44 -5.06
CA TYR A 127 -12.81 7.67 -4.50
C TYR A 127 -12.60 9.12 -4.07
N TRP A 128 -12.94 10.07 -4.94
CA TRP A 128 -12.85 11.49 -4.61
C TRP A 128 -13.75 11.88 -3.44
N THR A 129 -14.94 11.28 -3.34
CA THR A 129 -15.85 11.52 -2.23
C THR A 129 -15.29 11.00 -0.91
N LEU A 130 -14.69 9.80 -0.90
CA LEU A 130 -13.99 9.24 0.26
C LEU A 130 -12.83 10.14 0.68
N ALA A 131 -11.95 10.49 -0.25
CA ALA A 131 -10.80 11.35 0.00
C ALA A 131 -11.19 12.75 0.53
N GLN A 132 -12.28 13.34 0.02
CA GLN A 132 -12.79 14.64 0.49
C GLN A 132 -13.42 14.57 1.89
N ARG A 133 -14.00 13.44 2.26
CA ARG A 133 -14.70 13.29 3.56
C ARG A 133 -13.79 12.86 4.70
N TYR A 134 -12.75 12.10 4.37
CA TYR A 134 -11.83 11.51 5.33
C TYR A 134 -10.40 12.04 5.10
N THR A 135 -9.39 11.25 5.39
CA THR A 135 -7.99 11.64 5.12
C THR A 135 -7.54 11.12 3.76
N PHE A 136 -6.91 11.98 3.00
CA PHE A 136 -6.22 11.64 1.77
C PHE A 136 -4.70 11.74 1.97
N GLY A 137 -3.95 10.70 1.66
CA GLY A 137 -2.48 10.73 1.65
C GLY A 137 -1.97 10.99 0.24
N ASP A 138 -1.35 12.14 0.01
CA ASP A 138 -0.77 12.51 -1.28
C ASP A 138 0.72 12.18 -1.38
N ARG A 139 1.28 11.52 -0.35
CA ARG A 139 2.67 11.03 -0.30
C ARG A 139 2.75 9.60 0.21
N MET A 140 1.80 8.76 -0.19
CA MET A 140 1.92 7.32 -0.08
C MET A 140 2.79 6.83 -1.24
N PHE A 141 3.77 6.00 -0.95
CA PHE A 141 4.66 5.42 -1.93
C PHE A 141 4.52 3.89 -1.91
N GLN A 142 4.54 3.24 -3.06
CA GLN A 142 4.70 1.80 -3.07
C GLN A 142 6.02 1.42 -2.39
N SER A 143 6.08 0.29 -1.70
CA SER A 143 7.23 -0.06 -0.86
C SER A 143 8.45 -0.60 -1.62
N ASN A 144 8.31 -0.76 -2.93
CA ASN A 144 9.33 -1.31 -3.83
C ASN A 144 9.33 -0.56 -5.16
N SER A 145 10.34 -0.79 -5.97
CA SER A 145 10.48 -0.22 -7.32
C SER A 145 10.11 -1.20 -8.44
N GLY A 146 9.30 -2.21 -8.13
CA GLY A 146 8.84 -3.23 -9.07
C GLY A 146 7.31 -3.28 -9.18
N PRO A 147 6.79 -4.29 -9.89
CA PRO A 147 5.36 -4.46 -10.11
C PRO A 147 4.62 -5.12 -8.94
N SER A 148 3.42 -5.65 -9.20
CA SER A 148 2.46 -6.11 -8.20
C SER A 148 2.96 -7.22 -7.26
N PHE A 149 3.70 -8.22 -7.75
CA PHE A 149 4.09 -9.34 -6.89
C PHE A 149 4.90 -8.90 -5.65
N PRO A 150 6.01 -8.17 -5.76
CA PRO A 150 6.71 -7.66 -4.58
C PRO A 150 5.85 -6.68 -3.76
N ALA A 151 5.03 -5.84 -4.38
CA ALA A 151 4.17 -4.88 -3.69
C ALA A 151 3.21 -5.59 -2.72
N HIS A 152 2.53 -6.64 -3.19
CA HIS A 152 1.64 -7.45 -2.35
C HIS A 152 2.39 -8.19 -1.22
N GLN A 153 3.66 -8.57 -1.43
CA GLN A 153 4.46 -9.16 -0.34
C GLN A 153 4.78 -8.13 0.75
N TYR A 154 5.09 -6.89 0.38
CA TYR A 154 5.31 -5.81 1.35
C TYR A 154 4.06 -5.52 2.20
N MET A 155 2.86 -5.67 1.65
CA MET A 155 1.59 -5.47 2.35
C MET A 155 1.37 -6.47 3.50
N ILE A 156 1.98 -7.66 3.44
CA ILE A 156 1.79 -8.72 4.44
C ILE A 156 3.03 -9.01 5.30
N ALA A 157 4.22 -8.60 4.85
CA ALA A 157 5.48 -8.99 5.50
C ALA A 157 6.54 -7.87 5.57
N GLY A 158 6.29 -6.69 4.95
CA GLY A 158 7.28 -5.61 4.89
C GLY A 158 8.56 -5.97 4.13
N GLN A 159 8.52 -7.01 3.30
CA GLN A 159 9.62 -7.52 2.50
C GLN A 159 9.10 -8.40 1.36
N SER A 160 9.94 -8.63 0.35
CA SER A 160 9.67 -9.54 -0.78
C SER A 160 10.76 -10.60 -0.97
N ALA A 161 11.67 -10.80 -0.01
CA ALA A 161 12.90 -11.60 -0.16
C ALA A 161 13.74 -11.17 -1.38
N ASP A 162 13.82 -9.85 -1.60
CA ASP A 162 14.50 -9.22 -2.74
C ASP A 162 13.85 -9.45 -4.13
N ALA A 163 12.67 -10.08 -4.19
CA ALA A 163 11.92 -10.15 -5.44
C ALA A 163 11.52 -8.74 -5.88
N ASP A 164 11.77 -8.42 -7.15
CA ASP A 164 11.58 -7.10 -7.76
C ASP A 164 10.76 -7.10 -9.05
N GLU A 165 10.33 -8.29 -9.49
CA GLU A 165 9.52 -8.50 -10.68
C GLU A 165 8.31 -9.40 -10.40
N ASN A 166 7.39 -9.49 -11.35
CA ASN A 166 6.37 -10.52 -11.37
C ASN A 166 6.97 -11.89 -11.71
N PRO A 167 6.42 -13.00 -11.19
CA PRO A 167 6.79 -14.33 -11.67
C PRO A 167 6.54 -14.48 -13.17
N SER A 168 7.45 -15.18 -13.86
CA SER A 168 7.45 -15.32 -15.33
C SER A 168 6.23 -16.03 -15.92
N GLY A 169 5.38 -16.63 -15.10
CA GLY A 169 4.17 -17.31 -15.55
C GLY A 169 3.18 -17.55 -14.41
N THR A 170 2.00 -18.03 -14.73
CA THR A 170 0.89 -18.25 -13.79
C THR A 170 0.61 -19.74 -13.55
N PRO A 171 0.09 -20.12 -12.36
CA PRO A 171 -0.19 -19.27 -11.17
C PRO A 171 1.10 -18.78 -10.52
N TRP A 172 1.00 -17.66 -9.78
CA TRP A 172 2.11 -17.17 -8.97
C TRP A 172 2.25 -17.95 -7.65
N GLY A 173 3.34 -17.71 -6.94
CA GLY A 173 3.54 -18.25 -5.61
C GLY A 173 3.91 -19.74 -5.57
N CYS A 174 3.51 -20.42 -4.53
CA CYS A 174 3.92 -21.80 -4.26
C CYS A 174 3.31 -22.84 -5.21
N ASP A 175 2.28 -22.47 -5.93
CA ASP A 175 1.66 -23.33 -6.95
C ASP A 175 2.19 -23.09 -8.37
N ALA A 176 3.14 -22.17 -8.52
CA ALA A 176 3.78 -21.91 -9.81
C ALA A 176 4.40 -23.19 -10.39
N PRO A 177 4.41 -23.36 -11.72
CA PRO A 177 5.20 -24.40 -12.35
C PRO A 177 6.65 -24.36 -11.86
N LYS A 178 7.30 -25.50 -11.71
CA LYS A 178 8.66 -25.60 -11.16
C LYS A 178 9.74 -24.85 -11.98
N THR A 179 9.41 -24.50 -13.20
CA THR A 179 10.27 -23.74 -14.12
C THR A 179 10.13 -22.24 -13.95
N GLU A 180 9.06 -21.80 -13.28
CA GLU A 180 8.79 -20.39 -13.08
C GLU A 180 9.69 -19.78 -12.01
N THR A 181 10.12 -18.57 -12.26
CA THR A 181 10.98 -17.81 -11.34
C THR A 181 10.51 -16.37 -11.24
N VAL A 182 10.88 -15.75 -10.14
CA VAL A 182 10.77 -14.30 -9.94
C VAL A 182 12.20 -13.75 -9.85
N ALA A 183 12.47 -12.67 -10.58
CA ALA A 183 13.77 -12.02 -10.54
C ALA A 183 14.03 -11.39 -9.15
N LEU A 184 15.30 -11.22 -8.82
CA LEU A 184 15.72 -10.57 -7.58
C LEU A 184 16.48 -9.29 -7.90
N ILE A 185 16.30 -8.28 -7.07
CA ILE A 185 17.00 -7.00 -7.22
C ILE A 185 18.50 -7.16 -7.03
N GLY A 186 19.24 -6.73 -8.02
CA GLY A 186 20.68 -6.67 -7.99
C GLY A 186 21.24 -5.27 -7.78
N PRO A 187 22.56 -5.12 -7.76
CA PRO A 187 23.19 -3.82 -7.69
C PRO A 187 22.80 -2.92 -8.87
N ASN A 188 22.50 -1.64 -8.58
CA ASN A 188 22.15 -0.63 -9.58
C ASN A 188 20.88 -0.96 -10.40
N GLY A 189 19.92 -1.65 -9.82
CA GLY A 189 18.65 -1.94 -10.46
C GLY A 189 18.75 -2.95 -11.60
N THR A 190 19.76 -3.80 -11.62
CA THR A 190 19.86 -4.91 -12.56
C THR A 190 19.33 -6.17 -11.92
N ASP A 191 18.56 -6.96 -12.67
CA ASP A 191 18.04 -8.22 -12.16
C ASP A 191 19.14 -9.23 -11.91
N LEU A 192 19.03 -9.95 -10.82
CA LEU A 192 19.77 -11.18 -10.54
C LEU A 192 18.97 -12.39 -11.04
N PRO A 193 19.64 -13.56 -11.20
CA PRO A 193 18.95 -14.79 -11.53
C PRO A 193 17.78 -15.05 -10.57
N GLY A 194 16.63 -15.37 -11.14
CA GLY A 194 15.41 -15.58 -10.39
C GLY A 194 15.42 -16.80 -9.50
N VAL A 195 14.54 -16.78 -8.50
CA VAL A 195 14.26 -17.90 -7.60
C VAL A 195 12.84 -18.38 -7.78
N TYR A 196 12.55 -19.60 -7.34
CA TYR A 196 11.17 -20.10 -7.32
C TYR A 196 10.30 -19.23 -6.41
N PRO A 197 9.13 -18.73 -6.84
CA PRO A 197 8.37 -17.69 -6.15
C PRO A 197 7.58 -18.21 -4.94
N CYS A 198 8.20 -19.05 -4.12
CA CYS A 198 7.58 -19.60 -2.90
C CYS A 198 8.52 -19.43 -1.72
N PHE A 199 8.19 -18.48 -0.88
CA PHE A 199 8.98 -18.05 0.26
C PHE A 199 8.47 -18.67 1.57
N ASP A 200 9.18 -18.41 2.68
CA ASP A 200 8.80 -18.94 3.99
C ASP A 200 9.22 -18.02 5.15
N TYR A 201 9.16 -16.69 4.90
CA TYR A 201 9.42 -15.69 5.95
C TYR A 201 8.16 -15.44 6.79
N LEU A 202 8.36 -14.87 7.98
CA LEU A 202 7.26 -14.44 8.86
C LEU A 202 6.44 -13.34 8.20
N THR A 203 5.13 -13.40 8.42
CA THR A 203 4.14 -12.45 7.94
C THR A 203 3.31 -11.90 9.09
N MET A 204 2.49 -10.90 8.83
CA MET A 204 1.53 -10.40 9.83
C MET A 204 0.57 -11.50 10.30
N ALA A 205 0.19 -12.47 9.46
CA ALA A 205 -0.66 -13.58 9.86
C ALA A 205 -0.06 -14.37 11.03
N ASP A 206 1.24 -14.63 10.99
CA ASP A 206 1.93 -15.36 12.07
C ASP A 206 1.83 -14.64 13.42
N LEU A 207 2.02 -13.30 13.42
CA LEU A 207 1.90 -12.51 14.64
C LEU A 207 0.47 -12.47 15.18
N LEU A 208 -0.52 -12.40 14.27
CA LEU A 208 -1.93 -12.41 14.64
C LEU A 208 -2.32 -13.75 15.26
N ASP A 209 -1.88 -14.85 14.67
CA ASP A 209 -2.15 -16.22 15.18
C ASP A 209 -1.53 -16.45 16.55
N GLU A 210 -0.28 -16.01 16.77
CA GLU A 210 0.37 -16.09 18.08
C GLU A 210 -0.41 -15.38 19.20
N ARG A 211 -1.15 -14.33 18.86
CA ARG A 211 -1.95 -13.54 19.79
C ARG A 211 -3.42 -13.88 19.78
N GLY A 212 -3.86 -14.81 18.92
CA GLY A 212 -5.27 -15.18 18.76
C GLY A 212 -6.13 -14.03 18.23
N ILE A 213 -5.56 -13.14 17.42
CA ILE A 213 -6.25 -12.07 16.72
C ILE A 213 -6.83 -12.64 15.43
N SER A 214 -8.14 -12.48 15.23
CA SER A 214 -8.79 -12.99 14.03
C SER A 214 -8.36 -12.20 12.79
N TRP A 215 -8.07 -12.91 11.71
CA TRP A 215 -7.74 -12.30 10.44
C TRP A 215 -8.36 -13.03 9.26
N ASN A 216 -8.59 -12.32 8.16
CA ASN A 216 -9.03 -12.89 6.90
C ASN A 216 -8.36 -12.17 5.73
N TYR A 217 -8.08 -12.92 4.67
CA TYR A 217 -7.57 -12.41 3.40
C TYR A 217 -8.54 -12.79 2.29
N TYR A 218 -9.24 -11.80 1.74
CA TYR A 218 -10.22 -12.02 0.68
C TYR A 218 -9.54 -11.85 -0.68
N ALA A 219 -9.47 -12.94 -1.42
CA ALA A 219 -8.84 -13.02 -2.73
C ALA A 219 -9.85 -13.45 -3.81
N PRO A 220 -9.63 -13.10 -5.08
CA PRO A 220 -10.40 -13.66 -6.19
C PRO A 220 -10.36 -15.18 -6.23
N SER A 221 -11.27 -15.77 -7.00
CA SER A 221 -11.37 -17.21 -7.12
C SER A 221 -10.13 -17.84 -7.78
N GLU A 222 -9.66 -18.96 -7.27
CA GLU A 222 -8.53 -19.72 -7.82
C GLU A 222 -8.85 -20.43 -9.16
N SER A 223 -9.91 -20.06 -9.85
CA SER A 223 -10.21 -20.69 -11.14
C SER A 223 -9.24 -20.20 -12.21
N SER A 224 -8.88 -21.06 -13.15
CA SER A 224 -8.09 -20.70 -14.33
C SER A 224 -8.77 -19.68 -15.26
N LYS A 225 -9.97 -19.21 -14.88
CA LYS A 225 -10.74 -18.20 -15.61
C LYS A 225 -10.80 -16.86 -14.86
N ASP A 226 -10.39 -16.87 -13.61
CA ASP A 226 -10.33 -15.72 -12.74
C ASP A 226 -8.90 -15.59 -12.28
N LEU A 227 -8.17 -14.72 -12.91
CA LEU A 227 -6.74 -14.65 -12.71
C LEU A 227 -6.33 -13.56 -11.72
N GLY A 228 -7.28 -12.76 -11.22
CA GLY A 228 -7.01 -11.87 -10.09
C GLY A 228 -6.52 -12.58 -8.82
N PHE A 229 -6.59 -13.91 -8.75
CA PHE A 229 -6.00 -14.67 -7.65
C PHE A 229 -4.46 -14.58 -7.62
N ILE A 230 -3.81 -14.17 -8.70
CA ILE A 230 -2.35 -13.96 -8.72
C ILE A 230 -1.93 -12.90 -7.70
N TRP A 231 -2.77 -11.93 -7.41
CA TRP A 231 -2.53 -10.90 -6.39
C TRP A 231 -2.71 -11.41 -4.96
N SER A 232 -2.98 -12.70 -4.77
CA SER A 232 -3.06 -13.32 -3.44
C SER A 232 -1.66 -13.50 -2.82
N ALA A 233 -1.23 -12.53 -2.01
CA ALA A 233 0.12 -12.50 -1.43
C ALA A 233 0.47 -13.77 -0.65
N TYR A 234 -0.46 -14.32 0.14
CA TYR A 234 -0.24 -15.51 0.95
C TYR A 234 -0.03 -16.79 0.14
N GLN A 235 -0.38 -16.79 -1.17
CA GLN A 235 -0.06 -17.90 -2.06
C GLN A 235 1.45 -18.10 -2.24
N ALA A 236 2.25 -17.05 -2.02
CA ALA A 236 3.70 -17.11 -2.09
C ALA A 236 4.36 -17.51 -0.76
N ILE A 237 3.60 -17.72 0.32
CA ILE A 237 4.11 -18.06 1.63
C ILE A 237 3.84 -19.55 1.92
N ARG A 238 4.90 -20.34 1.94
CA ARG A 238 4.83 -21.81 1.97
C ARG A 238 4.04 -22.39 3.13
N HIS A 239 4.33 -21.93 4.36
CA HIS A 239 3.66 -22.45 5.56
C HIS A 239 2.18 -22.06 5.61
N ILE A 240 1.81 -20.88 5.09
CA ILE A 240 0.41 -20.47 4.95
C ILE A 240 -0.26 -21.26 3.82
N ARG A 241 0.33 -21.28 2.61
CA ARG A 241 -0.28 -21.92 1.42
C ARG A 241 -0.57 -23.41 1.64
N TYR A 242 0.33 -24.12 2.31
CA TYR A 242 0.18 -25.55 2.58
C TYR A 242 -0.22 -25.87 4.01
N GLY A 243 -0.42 -24.84 4.84
CA GLY A 243 -0.89 -24.97 6.21
C GLY A 243 -2.41 -24.84 6.36
N PRO A 244 -2.90 -24.93 7.60
CA PRO A 244 -4.32 -24.78 7.89
C PRO A 244 -4.86 -23.37 7.61
N ASP A 245 -4.02 -22.35 7.67
CA ASP A 245 -4.41 -20.95 7.55
C ASP A 245 -4.93 -20.61 6.16
N TRP A 246 -4.41 -21.29 5.13
CA TRP A 246 -4.96 -21.16 3.78
C TRP A 246 -6.45 -21.48 3.73
N THR A 247 -6.86 -22.58 4.34
CA THR A 247 -8.26 -23.01 4.34
C THR A 247 -9.12 -22.20 5.31
N ASN A 248 -8.53 -21.72 6.40
CA ASN A 248 -9.27 -21.06 7.47
C ASN A 248 -9.42 -19.55 7.25
N HIS A 249 -8.48 -18.92 6.58
CA HIS A 249 -8.33 -17.47 6.55
C HIS A 249 -8.24 -16.85 5.14
N VAL A 250 -7.81 -17.61 4.11
CA VAL A 250 -7.81 -17.13 2.73
C VAL A 250 -9.15 -17.47 2.09
N ILE A 251 -9.98 -16.46 1.90
CA ILE A 251 -11.38 -16.61 1.49
C ILE A 251 -11.54 -16.24 0.02
N SER A 252 -12.08 -17.14 -0.77
CA SER A 252 -12.44 -16.96 -2.17
C SER A 252 -13.90 -17.37 -2.43
N PRO A 253 -14.64 -16.62 -3.26
CA PRO A 253 -14.25 -15.39 -3.94
C PRO A 253 -14.16 -14.18 -2.97
N ASN A 254 -13.42 -13.15 -3.36
CA ASN A 254 -13.25 -11.94 -2.55
C ASN A 254 -14.57 -11.20 -2.24
N THR A 255 -15.59 -11.35 -3.09
CA THR A 255 -16.93 -10.78 -2.89
C THR A 255 -17.64 -11.32 -1.63
N GLN A 256 -17.17 -12.45 -1.06
CA GLN A 256 -17.68 -12.99 0.20
C GLN A 256 -17.57 -11.96 1.34
N VAL A 257 -16.61 -11.02 1.28
CA VAL A 257 -16.45 -9.95 2.28
C VAL A 257 -17.76 -9.17 2.50
N LEU A 258 -18.50 -8.86 1.44
CA LEU A 258 -19.77 -8.12 1.52
C LEU A 258 -20.81 -8.91 2.33
N THR A 259 -20.86 -10.22 2.13
CA THR A 259 -21.76 -11.11 2.88
C THR A 259 -21.32 -11.25 4.34
N ASP A 260 -20.02 -11.36 4.58
CA ASP A 260 -19.49 -11.54 5.93
C ASP A 260 -19.68 -10.29 6.79
N ILE A 261 -19.49 -9.10 6.24
CA ILE A 261 -19.79 -7.83 6.92
C ILE A 261 -21.27 -7.80 7.35
N LYS A 262 -22.19 -8.07 6.42
CA LYS A 262 -23.64 -8.11 6.70
C LYS A 262 -24.01 -9.11 7.80
N ASN A 263 -23.31 -10.22 7.86
CA ASN A 263 -23.53 -11.28 8.85
C ASN A 263 -22.76 -11.06 10.17
N GLY A 264 -22.11 -9.92 10.38
CA GLY A 264 -21.38 -9.62 11.60
C GLY A 264 -20.10 -10.43 11.78
N LYS A 265 -19.42 -10.79 10.67
CA LYS A 265 -18.24 -11.67 10.67
C LYS A 265 -16.94 -10.96 10.24
N LEU A 266 -16.90 -9.63 10.26
CA LEU A 266 -15.66 -8.91 9.94
C LEU A 266 -14.56 -9.30 10.93
N ALA A 267 -13.43 -9.80 10.42
CA ALA A 267 -12.26 -10.14 11.23
C ALA A 267 -11.59 -8.89 11.80
N GLN A 268 -10.74 -9.05 12.83
CA GLN A 268 -10.01 -7.93 13.43
C GLN A 268 -8.98 -7.34 12.46
N VAL A 269 -8.35 -8.17 11.63
CA VAL A 269 -7.50 -7.71 10.52
C VAL A 269 -8.00 -8.32 9.22
N THR A 270 -8.22 -7.50 8.22
CA THR A 270 -8.82 -7.94 6.96
C THR A 270 -8.08 -7.33 5.79
N TRP A 271 -7.57 -8.17 4.89
CA TRP A 271 -7.06 -7.76 3.59
C TRP A 271 -8.07 -8.09 2.51
N ILE A 272 -8.20 -7.22 1.53
CA ILE A 272 -9.10 -7.39 0.39
C ILE A 272 -8.35 -7.00 -0.87
N VAL A 273 -8.17 -7.97 -1.77
CA VAL A 273 -7.62 -7.75 -3.11
C VAL A 273 -8.70 -7.95 -4.15
N PRO A 274 -8.71 -7.16 -5.23
CA PRO A 274 -9.78 -7.14 -6.21
C PRO A 274 -9.66 -8.28 -7.22
N GLN A 275 -10.74 -8.52 -7.94
CA GLN A 275 -10.74 -9.22 -9.23
C GLN A 275 -10.37 -8.23 -10.33
N LEU A 276 -9.78 -8.70 -11.45
CA LEU A 276 -9.28 -7.84 -12.53
C LEU A 276 -10.32 -6.81 -13.02
N ALA A 277 -11.57 -7.20 -13.19
CA ALA A 277 -12.60 -6.29 -13.71
C ALA A 277 -12.76 -5.00 -12.90
N TYR A 278 -12.68 -5.08 -11.57
CA TYR A 278 -12.85 -3.94 -10.67
C TYR A 278 -11.58 -3.61 -9.87
N SER A 279 -10.41 -3.95 -10.42
CA SER A 279 -9.12 -3.71 -9.76
C SER A 279 -8.56 -2.31 -9.98
N ASP A 280 -8.99 -1.60 -11.00
CA ASP A 280 -8.41 -0.35 -11.53
C ASP A 280 -7.19 -0.57 -12.45
N HIS A 281 -6.68 -1.79 -12.56
CA HIS A 281 -5.57 -2.14 -13.45
C HIS A 281 -5.91 -1.82 -14.91
N ALA A 282 -5.12 -0.97 -15.56
CA ALA A 282 -5.33 -0.69 -16.97
C ALA A 282 -5.08 -1.94 -17.81
N GLY A 283 -5.83 -2.12 -18.87
CA GLY A 283 -5.68 -3.28 -19.73
C GLY A 283 -7.00 -3.92 -20.14
N ALA A 284 -6.90 -5.04 -20.85
CA ALA A 284 -8.08 -5.76 -21.32
C ALA A 284 -8.81 -6.43 -20.15
N GLY A 285 -10.07 -6.08 -19.97
CA GLY A 285 -10.92 -6.64 -18.92
C GLY A 285 -11.20 -5.70 -17.75
N LEU A 286 -10.52 -4.56 -17.67
CA LEU A 286 -10.89 -3.49 -16.74
C LEU A 286 -12.30 -2.95 -17.06
N THR A 287 -13.06 -2.72 -16.00
CA THR A 287 -14.32 -1.98 -16.04
C THR A 287 -14.26 -0.78 -15.10
N ALA A 288 -15.21 0.16 -15.21
CA ALA A 288 -15.29 1.31 -14.31
C ALA A 288 -15.94 0.97 -12.94
N GLU A 289 -15.75 -0.23 -12.45
CA GLU A 289 -16.46 -0.74 -11.27
C GLU A 289 -15.65 -0.57 -9.97
N GLY A 290 -14.32 -0.46 -10.04
CA GLY A 290 -13.44 -0.39 -8.87
C GLY A 290 -13.83 0.70 -7.86
N PRO A 291 -14.14 1.95 -8.28
CA PRO A 291 -14.61 2.96 -7.35
C PRO A 291 -15.88 2.57 -6.58
N SER A 292 -16.82 1.87 -7.22
CA SER A 292 -18.03 1.36 -6.55
C SER A 292 -17.73 0.17 -5.65
N TRP A 293 -16.84 -0.74 -6.04
CA TRP A 293 -16.38 -1.86 -5.23
C TRP A 293 -15.85 -1.41 -3.87
N VAL A 294 -14.90 -0.49 -3.88
CA VAL A 294 -14.31 0.06 -2.65
C VAL A 294 -15.35 0.82 -1.83
N ALA A 295 -16.19 1.61 -2.48
CA ALA A 295 -17.24 2.36 -1.79
C ALA A 295 -18.29 1.43 -1.18
N ASP A 296 -18.65 0.33 -1.81
CA ASP A 296 -19.60 -0.63 -1.25
C ASP A 296 -19.05 -1.34 -0.01
N ILE A 297 -17.79 -1.74 -0.01
CA ILE A 297 -17.16 -2.29 1.20
C ILE A 297 -17.19 -1.26 2.33
N THR A 298 -16.82 -0.01 2.04
CA THR A 298 -16.83 1.05 3.05
C THR A 298 -18.26 1.38 3.53
N ASN A 299 -19.26 1.34 2.64
CA ASN A 299 -20.67 1.53 2.94
C ASN A 299 -21.23 0.41 3.84
N GLU A 300 -20.90 -0.85 3.55
CA GLU A 300 -21.35 -2.00 4.36
C GLU A 300 -20.74 -1.95 5.77
N ILE A 301 -19.44 -1.63 5.88
CA ILE A 301 -18.81 -1.43 7.20
C ILE A 301 -19.41 -0.22 7.90
N GLY A 302 -19.60 0.90 7.18
CA GLY A 302 -20.16 2.13 7.71
C GLY A 302 -21.59 1.99 8.22
N ALA A 303 -22.38 1.12 7.62
CA ALA A 303 -23.75 0.80 8.04
C ALA A 303 -23.83 -0.25 9.15
N SER A 304 -22.71 -0.89 9.50
CA SER A 304 -22.64 -1.96 10.49
C SER A 304 -22.22 -1.45 11.88
N PRO A 305 -22.37 -2.26 12.94
CA PRO A 305 -21.82 -1.97 14.25
C PRO A 305 -20.29 -1.87 14.31
N PHE A 306 -19.59 -2.38 13.29
CA PHE A 306 -18.13 -2.31 13.20
C PHE A 306 -17.60 -0.89 13.00
N TRP A 307 -18.39 0.00 12.40
CA TRP A 307 -17.98 1.35 12.03
C TRP A 307 -17.28 2.10 13.18
N GLU A 308 -17.84 2.04 14.39
CA GLU A 308 -17.35 2.81 15.53
C GLU A 308 -15.92 2.45 15.97
N SER A 309 -15.38 1.34 15.49
CA SER A 309 -14.05 0.83 15.86
C SER A 309 -13.23 0.32 14.69
N THR A 310 -13.54 0.76 13.47
CA THR A 310 -12.83 0.33 12.24
C THR A 310 -11.99 1.45 11.64
N VAL A 311 -10.82 1.09 11.14
CA VAL A 311 -10.09 1.84 10.14
C VAL A 311 -10.06 1.04 8.84
N ILE A 312 -10.24 1.73 7.73
CA ILE A 312 -10.11 1.19 6.39
C ILE A 312 -9.03 2.00 5.67
N PHE A 313 -7.97 1.33 5.27
CA PHE A 313 -6.95 1.85 4.37
C PHE A 313 -7.29 1.39 2.95
N VAL A 314 -7.33 2.34 2.02
CA VAL A 314 -7.46 2.05 0.59
C VAL A 314 -6.23 2.59 -0.10
N SER A 315 -5.52 1.73 -0.80
CA SER A 315 -4.33 2.09 -1.57
C SER A 315 -4.26 1.28 -2.85
N TRP A 316 -3.29 1.60 -3.69
CA TRP A 316 -2.97 0.89 -4.94
C TRP A 316 -1.60 0.26 -4.78
N ASP A 317 -1.40 -0.90 -5.36
CA ASP A 317 -0.20 -1.72 -5.16
C ASP A 317 1.05 -1.10 -5.80
N ASP A 318 0.91 -0.60 -7.01
CA ASP A 318 1.99 0.06 -7.74
C ASP A 318 1.52 1.18 -8.67
N TRP A 319 2.47 1.77 -9.38
CA TRP A 319 2.29 2.94 -10.23
C TRP A 319 1.60 2.66 -11.58
N GLY A 320 1.55 1.39 -12.02
CA GLY A 320 0.91 0.97 -13.27
C GLY A 320 1.48 1.60 -14.52
N GLY A 321 2.75 2.01 -14.53
CA GLY A 321 3.36 2.70 -15.65
C GLY A 321 2.97 4.19 -15.78
N TRP A 322 2.05 4.70 -14.95
CA TRP A 322 1.55 6.07 -15.02
C TRP A 322 2.52 7.08 -14.44
N TYR A 323 2.54 8.27 -15.02
CA TYR A 323 3.36 9.37 -14.55
C TYR A 323 3.04 9.79 -13.12
N ASP A 324 4.09 10.07 -12.36
CA ASP A 324 4.06 10.79 -11.10
C ASP A 324 5.23 11.76 -11.05
N HIS A 325 5.00 12.99 -10.55
CA HIS A 325 6.04 14.02 -10.57
C HIS A 325 6.93 14.03 -9.34
N VAL A 326 6.54 13.32 -8.26
CA VAL A 326 7.28 13.36 -6.99
C VAL A 326 8.37 12.30 -6.97
N LEU A 327 9.61 12.75 -6.73
CA LEU A 327 10.75 11.86 -6.55
C LEU A 327 10.55 10.97 -5.32
N PRO A 328 10.56 9.62 -5.49
CA PRO A 328 10.40 8.71 -4.37
C PRO A 328 11.65 8.69 -3.45
N PRO A 329 11.45 8.58 -2.12
CA PRO A 329 12.56 8.40 -1.19
C PRO A 329 13.33 7.11 -1.47
N GLN A 330 14.65 7.16 -1.39
CA GLN A 330 15.50 5.98 -1.50
C GLN A 330 15.91 5.53 -0.10
N VAL A 331 15.21 4.53 0.44
CA VAL A 331 15.36 4.06 1.84
C VAL A 331 16.26 2.83 1.96
N ASP A 332 16.26 1.98 0.94
CA ASP A 332 17.13 0.81 0.80
C ASP A 332 17.28 0.44 -0.69
N LYS A 333 17.76 -0.78 -0.99
CA LYS A 333 17.95 -1.25 -2.38
C LYS A 333 16.64 -1.43 -3.17
N MET A 334 15.52 -1.69 -2.48
CA MET A 334 14.20 -1.74 -3.11
C MET A 334 13.66 -0.33 -3.37
N GLY A 335 14.26 0.69 -2.77
CA GLY A 335 13.84 2.08 -2.83
C GLY A 335 12.60 2.35 -2.01
N LEU A 336 11.83 3.36 -2.36
CA LEU A 336 10.38 3.37 -2.47
C LEU A 336 10.08 3.60 -3.94
N GLY A 337 9.00 3.01 -4.42
CA GLY A 337 8.52 3.24 -5.79
C GLY A 337 7.78 4.57 -5.91
N PHE A 338 7.14 4.82 -7.05
CA PHE A 338 6.38 6.05 -7.25
C PHE A 338 5.18 6.13 -6.31
N ARG A 339 4.59 7.33 -6.20
CA ARG A 339 3.44 7.53 -5.34
C ARG A 339 2.22 6.79 -5.88
N VAL A 340 1.51 6.20 -4.94
CA VAL A 340 0.17 5.65 -5.12
C VAL A 340 -0.81 6.41 -4.21
N PRO A 341 -2.11 6.48 -4.51
CA PRO A 341 -3.03 7.15 -3.61
C PRO A 341 -3.22 6.39 -2.29
N LEU A 342 -3.53 7.14 -1.23
CA LEU A 342 -3.97 6.58 0.05
C LEU A 342 -5.26 7.28 0.50
N ILE A 343 -6.27 6.51 0.87
CA ILE A 343 -7.47 7.03 1.52
C ILE A 343 -7.61 6.32 2.87
N VAL A 344 -7.70 7.07 3.96
CA VAL A 344 -7.90 6.53 5.31
C VAL A 344 -9.31 6.83 5.76
N VAL A 345 -10.16 5.80 5.84
CA VAL A 345 -11.58 5.92 6.21
C VAL A 345 -11.79 5.35 7.60
N SER A 346 -12.22 6.21 8.53
CA SER A 346 -12.49 5.84 9.92
C SER A 346 -13.35 6.92 10.57
N PRO A 347 -14.13 6.60 11.63
CA PRO A 347 -14.74 7.64 12.45
C PRO A 347 -13.70 8.52 13.17
N PHE A 348 -12.44 8.10 13.21
CA PHE A 348 -11.32 8.83 13.80
C PHE A 348 -10.37 9.45 12.78
N ALA A 349 -10.54 9.19 11.47
CA ALA A 349 -9.76 9.86 10.44
C ALA A 349 -10.05 11.37 10.45
N ARG A 350 -9.03 12.18 10.23
CA ARG A 350 -9.21 13.64 10.10
C ARG A 350 -10.02 13.96 8.85
N LYS A 351 -11.06 14.76 9.03
CA LYS A 351 -12.01 15.05 7.95
C LYS A 351 -11.44 16.09 6.98
N GLY A 352 -11.43 15.74 5.69
CA GLY A 352 -10.93 16.61 4.63
C GLY A 352 -9.46 17.00 4.82
N TYR A 353 -8.69 16.14 5.47
CA TYR A 353 -7.27 16.35 5.73
C TYR A 353 -6.44 15.70 4.62
N ILE A 354 -5.37 16.39 4.23
CA ILE A 354 -4.36 15.83 3.33
C ILE A 354 -3.10 15.56 4.15
N SER A 355 -2.72 14.29 4.24
CA SER A 355 -1.42 13.91 4.77
C SER A 355 -0.37 14.01 3.66
N SER A 356 0.65 14.83 3.89
CA SER A 356 1.84 14.91 3.05
C SER A 356 3.07 14.32 3.75
N GLN A 357 2.86 13.48 4.76
CA GLN A 357 3.91 12.63 5.31
C GLN A 357 4.23 11.50 4.33
N ALA A 358 5.49 11.08 4.30
CA ALA A 358 5.88 9.93 3.49
C ALA A 358 5.40 8.64 4.16
N HIS A 359 4.44 8.00 3.56
CA HIS A 359 3.88 6.70 3.96
C HIS A 359 4.30 5.62 2.98
N GLU A 360 4.23 4.36 3.40
CA GLU A 360 4.46 3.17 2.58
C GLU A 360 3.62 1.97 3.09
N PHE A 361 3.59 0.85 2.36
CA PHE A 361 2.74 -0.31 2.71
C PHE A 361 3.12 -0.96 4.04
N SER A 362 4.41 -0.94 4.41
CA SER A 362 4.84 -1.45 5.71
C SER A 362 4.29 -0.64 6.88
N GLY A 363 3.78 0.57 6.62
CA GLY A 363 3.02 1.36 7.59
C GLY A 363 1.70 0.68 8.00
N PHE A 364 1.05 -0.08 7.10
CA PHE A 364 -0.15 -0.87 7.45
C PHE A 364 0.18 -1.93 8.51
N LEU A 365 1.35 -2.56 8.38
CA LEU A 365 1.85 -3.55 9.34
C LEU A 365 2.16 -2.85 10.66
N ARG A 366 2.92 -1.76 10.62
CA ARG A 366 3.26 -0.95 11.79
C ARG A 366 2.02 -0.49 12.56
N TYR A 367 1.02 0.04 11.86
CA TYR A 367 -0.23 0.44 12.47
C TYR A 367 -0.97 -0.74 13.11
N THR A 368 -1.01 -1.90 12.45
CA THR A 368 -1.63 -3.12 12.96
C THR A 368 -0.92 -3.62 14.21
N GLU A 369 0.41 -3.60 14.22
CA GLU A 369 1.24 -3.94 15.38
C GLU A 369 0.90 -3.06 16.59
N GLU A 370 0.75 -1.75 16.38
CA GLU A 370 0.40 -0.81 17.44
C GLU A 370 -1.05 -0.98 17.94
N VAL A 371 -2.00 -1.26 17.03
CA VAL A 371 -3.41 -1.50 17.40
C VAL A 371 -3.53 -2.71 18.31
N PHE A 372 -2.81 -3.79 18.03
CA PHE A 372 -2.97 -5.08 18.71
C PHE A 372 -1.83 -5.44 19.66
N ASP A 373 -0.93 -4.49 19.94
CA ASP A 373 0.25 -4.70 20.81
C ASP A 373 1.07 -5.92 20.37
N LEU A 374 1.35 -5.99 19.07
CA LEU A 374 2.17 -7.05 18.47
C LEU A 374 3.64 -6.63 18.43
N PRO A 375 4.59 -7.58 18.44
CA PRO A 375 5.97 -7.26 18.13
C PRO A 375 6.11 -6.87 16.65
N SER A 376 7.16 -6.13 16.29
CA SER A 376 7.52 -5.89 14.90
C SER A 376 7.96 -7.19 14.22
N LEU A 377 7.62 -7.33 12.92
CA LEU A 377 8.18 -8.40 12.07
C LEU A 377 9.69 -8.27 11.90
N GLY A 378 10.26 -7.09 12.17
CA GLY A 378 11.68 -6.82 12.03
C GLY A 378 12.13 -6.62 10.58
N SER A 379 11.20 -6.37 9.68
CA SER A 379 11.43 -5.95 8.31
C SER A 379 11.26 -4.43 8.17
N ARG A 380 10.77 -3.91 7.05
CA ARG A 380 10.60 -2.46 6.89
C ARG A 380 9.55 -1.84 7.83
N ASP A 381 8.61 -2.64 8.35
CA ASP A 381 7.65 -2.25 9.39
C ASP A 381 8.33 -1.55 10.59
N ALA A 382 9.53 -2.01 10.98
CA ALA A 382 10.26 -1.44 12.11
C ALA A 382 10.58 0.06 11.96
N THR A 383 10.63 0.58 10.75
CA THR A 383 11.00 1.97 10.45
C THR A 383 9.94 2.73 9.66
N ALA A 384 8.88 2.06 9.21
CA ALA A 384 7.78 2.68 8.50
C ALA A 384 7.02 3.69 9.37
N ASP A 385 6.35 4.63 8.73
CA ASP A 385 5.42 5.56 9.38
C ASP A 385 4.15 4.81 9.84
N ASP A 386 3.55 5.25 10.95
CA ASP A 386 2.39 4.63 11.60
C ASP A 386 1.05 5.30 11.23
N PHE A 387 1.02 6.19 10.26
CA PHE A 387 -0.14 7.00 9.87
C PHE A 387 -0.73 7.88 10.99
N ALA A 388 0.00 8.14 12.07
CA ALA A 388 -0.53 8.85 13.24
C ALA A 388 -1.12 10.23 12.89
N ASP A 389 -0.56 10.93 11.90
CA ASP A 389 -1.03 12.24 11.46
C ASP A 389 -2.40 12.18 10.75
N CYS A 390 -2.80 11.02 10.24
CA CYS A 390 -4.09 10.80 9.60
C CYS A 390 -5.28 10.81 10.57
N PHE A 391 -5.04 10.70 11.89
CA PHE A 391 -6.08 10.48 12.90
C PHE A 391 -6.24 11.63 13.89
N ASP A 392 -7.45 11.76 14.39
CA ASP A 392 -7.79 12.52 15.60
C ASP A 392 -8.73 11.67 16.48
N TYR A 393 -8.16 10.96 17.44
CA TYR A 393 -8.90 10.11 18.35
C TYR A 393 -9.69 10.90 19.41
N SER A 394 -9.54 12.22 19.49
CA SER A 394 -10.30 13.08 20.39
C SER A 394 -11.64 13.53 19.81
N GLN A 395 -11.82 13.41 18.49
CA GLN A 395 -13.06 13.84 17.83
C GLN A 395 -14.26 12.96 18.24
N PRO A 396 -15.47 13.54 18.32
CA PRO A 396 -16.68 12.77 18.54
C PRO A 396 -16.92 11.77 17.42
N LEU A 397 -17.41 10.57 17.75
CA LEU A 397 -17.85 9.60 16.76
C LEU A 397 -18.94 10.22 15.87
N ALA A 398 -18.66 10.29 14.59
CA ALA A 398 -19.63 10.72 13.61
C ALA A 398 -20.31 9.51 12.96
N PRO A 399 -21.63 9.54 12.73
CA PRO A 399 -22.29 8.52 11.96
C PRO A 399 -21.71 8.47 10.55
N TYR A 400 -21.64 7.29 9.99
CA TYR A 400 -21.22 7.11 8.60
C TYR A 400 -22.24 7.75 7.65
N THR A 401 -21.75 8.34 6.59
CA THR A 401 -22.59 8.84 5.50
C THR A 401 -22.26 8.06 4.24
N GLN A 402 -23.23 7.37 3.69
CA GLN A 402 -23.03 6.54 2.51
C GLN A 402 -22.38 7.31 1.35
N ILE A 403 -21.49 6.61 0.68
CA ILE A 403 -20.84 7.06 -0.55
C ILE A 403 -21.74 6.66 -1.72
N PRO A 404 -22.08 7.57 -2.64
CA PRO A 404 -22.82 7.21 -3.84
C PRO A 404 -22.03 6.20 -4.70
N VAL A 405 -22.71 5.18 -5.19
CA VAL A 405 -22.13 4.14 -6.05
C VAL A 405 -22.95 4.02 -7.34
N THR A 406 -22.30 3.55 -8.39
CA THR A 406 -22.97 3.20 -9.66
C THR A 406 -23.41 1.74 -9.64
N TYR A 407 -22.57 0.87 -9.09
CA TYR A 407 -22.82 -0.56 -8.98
C TYR A 407 -23.04 -0.91 -7.51
N SER A 408 -24.05 -1.73 -7.23
CA SER A 408 -24.42 -2.10 -5.85
C SER A 408 -23.71 -3.39 -5.41
N PRO A 409 -23.70 -3.72 -4.11
CA PRO A 409 -23.16 -4.99 -3.61
C PRO A 409 -23.74 -6.23 -4.33
N ASP A 410 -25.02 -6.20 -4.70
CA ASP A 410 -25.65 -7.32 -5.44
C ASP A 410 -25.07 -7.51 -6.84
N HIS A 411 -24.55 -6.44 -7.47
CA HIS A 411 -23.85 -6.53 -8.74
C HIS A 411 -22.58 -7.38 -8.59
N PHE A 412 -21.71 -7.04 -7.64
CA PHE A 412 -20.46 -7.76 -7.39
C PHE A 412 -20.67 -9.22 -6.97
N LEU A 413 -21.73 -9.50 -6.21
CA LEU A 413 -22.08 -10.87 -5.82
C LEU A 413 -22.55 -11.75 -7.00
N GLN A 414 -22.90 -11.15 -8.13
CA GLN A 414 -23.34 -11.85 -9.34
C GLN A 414 -22.29 -11.82 -10.46
N GLU A 415 -21.21 -11.07 -10.27
CA GLU A 415 -20.16 -10.92 -11.26
C GLU A 415 -19.44 -12.21 -11.56
N LYS A 416 -19.10 -12.39 -12.84
CA LYS A 416 -18.35 -13.56 -13.29
C LYS A 416 -16.86 -13.25 -13.26
N PRO A 417 -16.02 -14.29 -13.09
CA PRO A 417 -14.58 -14.13 -13.20
C PRO A 417 -14.18 -13.41 -14.50
N SER A 418 -13.37 -12.39 -14.37
CA SER A 418 -12.80 -11.64 -15.47
C SER A 418 -11.58 -12.35 -16.08
N GLY A 419 -11.27 -12.04 -17.32
CA GLY A 419 -10.25 -12.73 -18.14
C GLY A 419 -8.83 -12.75 -17.59
N PRO A 420 -7.82 -13.05 -18.43
CA PRO A 420 -6.45 -13.27 -18.00
C PRO A 420 -5.82 -12.00 -17.42
N PRO A 421 -4.89 -12.17 -16.45
CA PRO A 421 -4.21 -11.08 -15.83
C PRO A 421 -3.15 -10.50 -16.74
N ASP A 422 -2.63 -9.43 -16.25
CA ASP A 422 -1.34 -8.91 -16.59
C ASP A 422 -0.21 -9.93 -16.32
N ASN A 423 0.77 -9.96 -17.22
CA ASN A 423 1.98 -10.75 -17.11
C ASN A 423 3.22 -9.88 -17.37
N ASP A 424 3.12 -8.57 -17.09
CA ASP A 424 4.27 -7.65 -17.23
C ASP A 424 5.44 -7.99 -16.35
#